data_01f28dd8ebab363cb7ddcdacaaf1e2e1
#
_entry.id   01f28dd8ebab363cb7ddcdacaaf1e2e1
#
_cell.length_a   1.000
_cell.length_b   1.000
_cell.length_c   1.000
_cell.angle_alpha   90.00
_cell.angle_beta   90.00
_cell.angle_gamma   90.00
#
_symmetry.space_group_name_H-M   'P 1'
#
loop_
_entity.id
_entity.type
_entity.pdbx_description
1 polymer ?
#
loop_
_entity_poly.entity_id
_entity_poly.type
_entity_poly.pdbx_seq_one_letter_code
_entity_poly.pdbx_strand_id
1 'polypeptide(L)'
;MLSLRRFTSKDVNRLNEYKIAFRGLGEGKHSFDFILDSAFFDCFEATKGTEGKVDAVVVIVKSSLLMEVKIKLDGAVKAVCDRCLGELELPIHGEMELVVKQSGREEGNDDDYIIVTQEDDFLDMSTYLYETYMLNYPMRVVHEDGECDESMQEVLREYVRDEEEKPIDPRWDELRKLINN
;
A
#
# COMPACT_ATOMS: atom_id res chain seq x y z
N MET A 1 -8.14 -14.42 6.17
CA MET A 1 -7.60 -15.61 5.49
C MET A 1 -7.18 -15.16 4.10
N LEU A 2 -5.92 -14.69 3.96
CA LEU A 2 -5.35 -14.27 2.67
C LEU A 2 -5.14 -15.53 1.84
N SER A 3 -5.82 -15.61 0.71
CA SER A 3 -5.69 -16.69 -0.27
C SER A 3 -4.25 -16.72 -0.77
N LEU A 4 -3.49 -17.74 -0.40
CA LEU A 4 -2.16 -18.01 -0.93
C LEU A 4 -2.28 -18.28 -2.45
N ARG A 5 -2.10 -17.23 -3.24
CA ARG A 5 -2.03 -17.36 -4.69
C ARG A 5 -0.77 -18.09 -5.10
N ARG A 6 -0.93 -19.05 -6.00
CA ARG A 6 0.19 -19.61 -6.76
C ARG A 6 0.59 -18.58 -7.82
N PHE A 7 1.71 -17.89 -7.59
CA PHE A 7 2.34 -17.09 -8.64
C PHE A 7 2.62 -17.94 -9.87
N THR A 8 2.38 -17.39 -11.05
CA THR A 8 2.76 -18.06 -12.29
C THR A 8 4.27 -17.96 -12.48
N SER A 9 4.86 -18.85 -13.30
CA SER A 9 6.31 -18.80 -13.61
C SER A 9 6.74 -17.45 -14.21
N LYS A 10 5.81 -16.72 -14.83
CA LYS A 10 6.03 -15.41 -15.43
C LYS A 10 6.09 -14.31 -14.38
N ASP A 11 5.24 -14.40 -13.35
CA ASP A 11 5.21 -13.45 -12.24
C ASP A 11 6.48 -13.59 -11.37
N VAL A 12 6.90 -14.83 -11.11
CA VAL A 12 8.15 -15.12 -10.37
C VAL A 12 9.36 -14.51 -11.08
N ASN A 13 9.44 -14.57 -12.40
CA ASN A 13 10.55 -13.97 -13.15
C ASN A 13 10.56 -12.43 -13.05
N ARG A 14 9.41 -11.79 -13.09
CA ARG A 14 9.29 -10.33 -12.94
C ARG A 14 9.66 -9.86 -11.55
N LEU A 15 9.18 -10.56 -10.51
CA LEU A 15 9.46 -10.21 -9.13
C LEU A 15 10.93 -10.44 -8.71
N ASN A 16 11.72 -11.18 -9.49
CA ASN A 16 13.15 -11.35 -9.23
C ASN A 16 13.95 -10.03 -9.30
N GLU A 17 13.47 -9.03 -10.02
CA GLU A 17 14.10 -7.71 -10.12
C GLU A 17 14.04 -6.95 -8.79
N TYR A 18 13.11 -7.30 -7.90
CA TYR A 18 12.92 -6.67 -6.58
C TYR A 18 13.64 -7.39 -5.45
N LYS A 19 14.58 -8.27 -5.77
CA LYS A 19 15.40 -9.00 -4.80
C LYS A 19 16.74 -8.29 -4.57
N ILE A 20 17.07 -8.07 -3.31
CA ILE A 20 18.35 -7.47 -2.90
C ILE A 20 19.27 -8.55 -2.35
N ALA A 21 20.46 -8.71 -2.96
CA ALA A 21 21.50 -9.61 -2.46
C ALA A 21 22.16 -9.00 -1.21
N PHE A 22 21.60 -9.27 -0.04
CA PHE A 22 22.04 -8.63 1.21
C PHE A 22 23.32 -9.22 1.82
N ARG A 23 23.69 -10.45 1.47
CA ARG A 23 24.92 -11.08 1.99
C ARG A 23 26.20 -10.37 1.53
N GLY A 24 26.21 -9.92 0.29
CA GLY A 24 27.35 -9.20 -0.27
C GLY A 24 27.50 -7.75 0.21
N LEU A 25 26.50 -7.23 0.94
CA LEU A 25 26.55 -5.86 1.47
C LEU A 25 27.45 -5.81 2.71
N GLY A 26 28.36 -4.86 2.74
CA GLY A 26 29.11 -4.49 3.95
C GLY A 26 28.21 -3.83 4.99
N GLU A 27 28.74 -3.61 6.20
CA GLU A 27 28.05 -2.79 7.20
C GLU A 27 27.94 -1.35 6.71
N GLY A 28 26.81 -0.68 7.03
CA GLY A 28 26.54 0.69 6.66
C GLY A 28 25.25 0.86 5.87
N LYS A 29 25.13 2.04 5.23
CA LYS A 29 23.93 2.45 4.50
C LYS A 29 24.06 2.11 3.01
N HIS A 30 23.04 1.44 2.47
CA HIS A 30 22.91 1.08 1.06
C HIS A 30 21.55 1.57 0.55
N SER A 31 21.51 2.02 -0.71
CA SER A 31 20.26 2.48 -1.34
C SER A 31 20.04 1.73 -2.64
N PHE A 32 18.77 1.37 -2.88
CA PHE A 32 18.33 0.66 -4.07
C PHE A 32 17.09 1.37 -4.61
N ASP A 33 17.06 1.57 -5.92
CA ASP A 33 15.96 2.22 -6.61
C ASP A 33 15.20 1.17 -7.41
N PHE A 34 13.87 1.16 -7.26
CA PHE A 34 12.95 0.29 -7.99
C PHE A 34 11.86 1.12 -8.64
N ILE A 35 11.24 0.55 -9.66
CA ILE A 35 10.11 1.15 -10.36
C ILE A 35 8.93 0.18 -10.26
N LEU A 36 7.82 0.64 -9.67
CA LEU A 36 6.57 -0.08 -9.64
C LEU A 36 5.74 0.39 -10.84
N ASP A 37 5.77 -0.39 -11.90
CA ASP A 37 5.03 -0.15 -13.13
C ASP A 37 3.83 -1.10 -13.27
N SER A 38 3.09 -1.00 -14.36
CA SER A 38 1.96 -1.90 -14.64
C SER A 38 2.35 -3.37 -14.60
N ALA A 39 3.61 -3.71 -14.98
CA ALA A 39 4.07 -5.09 -14.96
C ALA A 39 4.26 -5.61 -13.52
N PHE A 40 4.66 -4.75 -12.59
CA PHE A 40 4.72 -5.06 -11.17
C PHE A 40 3.30 -5.24 -10.60
N PHE A 41 2.41 -4.29 -10.85
CA PHE A 41 1.03 -4.33 -10.33
C PHE A 41 0.24 -5.54 -10.84
N ASP A 42 0.49 -5.98 -12.07
CA ASP A 42 -0.14 -7.16 -12.64
C ASP A 42 0.23 -8.48 -11.93
N CYS A 43 1.34 -8.50 -11.17
CA CYS A 43 1.71 -9.66 -10.37
C CYS A 43 0.78 -9.87 -9.17
N PHE A 44 0.05 -8.83 -8.75
CA PHE A 44 -0.84 -8.86 -7.59
C PHE A 44 -2.31 -8.68 -8.03
N GLU A 45 -3.21 -9.55 -7.52
CA GLU A 45 -4.61 -9.56 -7.97
C GLU A 45 -5.35 -8.26 -7.72
N ALA A 46 -5.15 -7.65 -6.53
CA ALA A 46 -5.88 -6.47 -6.15
C ALA A 46 -5.46 -5.21 -6.92
N THR A 47 -4.27 -5.21 -7.52
CA THR A 47 -3.73 -4.09 -8.29
C THR A 47 -3.61 -4.38 -9.79
N LYS A 48 -4.16 -5.52 -10.23
CA LYS A 48 -4.11 -5.93 -11.63
C LYS A 48 -4.81 -4.91 -12.53
N GLY A 49 -4.10 -4.49 -13.57
CA GLY A 49 -4.58 -3.47 -14.50
C GLY A 49 -4.33 -2.03 -14.03
N THR A 50 -3.64 -1.82 -12.91
CA THR A 50 -3.21 -0.48 -12.49
C THR A 50 -2.21 0.07 -13.51
N GLU A 51 -2.53 1.22 -14.06
CA GLU A 51 -1.64 1.98 -14.95
C GLU A 51 -0.99 3.13 -14.19
N GLY A 52 0.31 3.29 -14.38
CA GLY A 52 1.07 4.38 -13.75
C GLY A 52 2.48 3.96 -13.43
N LYS A 53 3.18 4.84 -12.73
CA LYS A 53 4.55 4.64 -12.32
C LYS A 53 4.77 5.20 -10.92
N VAL A 54 5.29 4.37 -10.03
CA VAL A 54 5.69 4.76 -8.68
C VAL A 54 7.15 4.41 -8.50
N ASP A 55 7.97 5.42 -8.26
CA ASP A 55 9.38 5.23 -7.95
C ASP A 55 9.51 4.81 -6.47
N ALA A 56 10.29 3.78 -6.21
CA ALA A 56 10.50 3.24 -4.88
C ALA A 56 11.98 3.26 -4.50
N VAL A 57 12.31 3.92 -3.40
CA VAL A 57 13.67 3.96 -2.86
C VAL A 57 13.71 3.10 -1.60
N VAL A 58 14.54 2.06 -1.62
CA VAL A 58 14.78 1.18 -0.47
C VAL A 58 16.15 1.46 0.11
N VAL A 59 16.17 1.93 1.34
CA VAL A 59 17.41 2.20 2.08
C VAL A 59 17.60 1.14 3.14
N ILE A 60 18.72 0.42 3.08
CA ILE A 60 19.10 -0.60 4.07
C ILE A 60 20.27 -0.06 4.90
N VAL A 61 20.11 -0.01 6.21
CA VAL A 61 21.20 0.23 7.15
C VAL A 61 21.57 -1.11 7.80
N LYS A 62 22.68 -1.69 7.33
CA LYS A 62 23.14 -3.01 7.80
C LYS A 62 24.11 -2.87 8.97
N SER A 63 23.81 -3.55 10.04
CA SER A 63 24.70 -3.78 11.17
C SER A 63 25.04 -5.29 11.29
N SER A 64 25.87 -5.67 12.25
CA SER A 64 26.30 -7.06 12.44
C SER A 64 25.17 -8.05 12.74
N LEU A 65 24.05 -7.58 13.34
CA LEU A 65 22.94 -8.43 13.80
C LEU A 65 21.59 -8.07 13.18
N LEU A 66 21.41 -6.84 12.74
CA LEU A 66 20.16 -6.28 12.27
C LEU A 66 20.35 -5.52 10.98
N MET A 67 19.30 -5.49 10.17
CA MET A 67 19.18 -4.58 9.03
C MET A 67 17.90 -3.77 9.21
N GLU A 68 18.03 -2.45 9.26
CA GLU A 68 16.90 -1.54 9.22
C GLU A 68 16.63 -1.21 7.75
N VAL A 69 15.41 -1.43 7.32
CA VAL A 69 14.98 -1.20 5.93
C VAL A 69 13.94 -0.10 5.92
N LYS A 70 14.22 0.98 5.17
CA LYS A 70 13.30 2.07 4.92
C LYS A 70 12.87 2.04 3.47
N ILE A 71 11.57 2.01 3.23
CA ILE A 71 10.94 2.09 1.92
C ILE A 71 10.30 3.47 1.80
N LYS A 72 10.53 4.14 0.67
CA LYS A 72 9.84 5.37 0.28
C LYS A 72 9.28 5.19 -1.11
N LEU A 73 8.01 5.55 -1.26
CA LEU A 73 7.31 5.55 -2.54
C LEU A 73 6.96 6.98 -2.92
N ASP A 74 7.15 7.31 -4.20
CA ASP A 74 6.78 8.59 -4.80
C ASP A 74 6.40 8.38 -6.26
N GLY A 75 5.19 8.81 -6.66
CA GLY A 75 4.73 8.66 -8.03
C GLY A 75 3.26 8.91 -8.19
N ALA A 76 2.68 8.40 -9.29
CA ALA A 76 1.26 8.51 -9.56
C ALA A 76 0.73 7.30 -10.33
N VAL A 77 -0.53 7.00 -10.11
CA VAL A 77 -1.26 5.95 -10.83
C VAL A 77 -2.58 6.50 -11.35
N LYS A 78 -3.06 5.92 -12.44
CA LYS A 78 -4.42 6.21 -12.91
C LYS A 78 -5.43 5.52 -12.00
N ALA A 79 -6.44 6.23 -11.62
CA ALA A 79 -7.53 5.75 -10.80
C ALA A 79 -8.87 6.25 -11.32
N VAL A 80 -9.94 5.71 -10.79
CA VAL A 80 -11.32 6.12 -11.11
C VAL A 80 -11.89 6.85 -9.91
N CYS A 81 -12.46 8.01 -10.15
CA CYS A 81 -13.10 8.80 -9.11
C CYS A 81 -14.33 8.10 -8.53
N ASP A 82 -14.38 7.92 -7.22
CA ASP A 82 -15.53 7.29 -6.52
C ASP A 82 -16.81 8.12 -6.58
N ARG A 83 -16.72 9.41 -7.00
CA ARG A 83 -17.86 10.33 -7.06
C ARG A 83 -18.45 10.42 -8.46
N CYS A 84 -17.61 10.65 -9.48
CA CYS A 84 -18.11 10.89 -10.85
C CYS A 84 -17.73 9.79 -11.84
N LEU A 85 -17.00 8.76 -11.42
CA LEU A 85 -16.50 7.65 -12.23
C LEU A 85 -15.58 8.08 -13.39
N GLY A 86 -15.12 9.32 -13.39
CA GLY A 86 -14.12 9.82 -14.34
C GLY A 86 -12.71 9.37 -13.94
N GLU A 87 -11.82 9.31 -14.91
CA GLU A 87 -10.41 9.01 -14.67
C GLU A 87 -9.71 10.18 -13.99
N LEU A 88 -8.79 9.87 -13.09
CA LEU A 88 -7.90 10.84 -12.46
C LEU A 88 -6.51 10.27 -12.25
N GLU A 89 -5.54 11.14 -12.15
CA GLU A 89 -4.18 10.80 -11.75
C GLU A 89 -4.07 10.92 -10.22
N LEU A 90 -3.84 9.78 -9.57
CA LEU A 90 -3.76 9.70 -8.11
C LEU A 90 -2.28 9.74 -7.68
N PRO A 91 -1.83 10.78 -6.98
CA PRO A 91 -0.50 10.80 -6.43
C PRO A 91 -0.38 9.76 -5.29
N ILE A 92 0.74 9.05 -5.30
CA ILE A 92 1.08 8.03 -4.29
C ILE A 92 2.36 8.45 -3.59
N HIS A 93 2.26 8.70 -2.30
CA HIS A 93 3.40 8.95 -1.42
C HIS A 93 3.30 8.01 -0.24
N GLY A 94 4.35 7.26 0.06
CA GLY A 94 4.33 6.29 1.14
C GLY A 94 5.69 6.05 1.74
N GLU A 95 5.69 5.71 3.03
CA GLU A 95 6.88 5.29 3.75
C GLU A 95 6.56 4.06 4.60
N MET A 96 7.53 3.14 4.68
CA MET A 96 7.47 1.98 5.55
C MET A 96 8.85 1.71 6.14
N GLU A 97 8.90 1.34 7.41
CA GLU A 97 10.12 0.93 8.09
C GLU A 97 9.97 -0.53 8.53
N LEU A 98 10.99 -1.33 8.25
CA LEU A 98 11.03 -2.75 8.57
C LEU A 98 12.34 -3.06 9.28
N VAL A 99 12.32 -4.04 10.17
CA VAL A 99 13.54 -4.56 10.78
C VAL A 99 13.74 -6.01 10.35
N VAL A 100 14.91 -6.29 9.78
CA VAL A 100 15.30 -7.62 9.33
C VAL A 100 16.35 -8.16 10.31
N LYS A 101 16.05 -9.29 10.95
CA LYS A 101 16.91 -9.95 11.90
C LYS A 101 17.56 -11.18 11.28
N GLN A 102 18.86 -11.32 11.40
CA GLN A 102 19.57 -12.51 10.95
C GLN A 102 19.57 -13.54 12.09
N SER A 103 18.86 -14.66 11.89
CA SER A 103 18.81 -15.74 12.88
C SER A 103 19.41 -17.02 12.31
N GLY A 104 20.06 -17.80 13.16
CA GLY A 104 20.58 -19.13 12.79
C GLY A 104 19.51 -20.23 12.78
N ARG A 105 18.28 -19.94 13.16
CA ARG A 105 17.12 -20.86 13.19
C ARG A 105 15.87 -20.09 12.79
N GLU A 106 14.91 -20.78 12.16
CA GLU A 106 13.53 -20.33 12.06
C GLU A 106 12.94 -20.26 13.48
N GLU A 107 13.19 -19.16 14.18
CA GLU A 107 12.44 -18.82 15.39
C GLU A 107 11.13 -18.26 14.94
N GLY A 108 10.02 -18.86 15.44
CA GLY A 108 8.67 -18.63 14.97
C GLY A 108 8.32 -17.15 14.76
N ASN A 109 7.36 -16.91 13.87
CA ASN A 109 6.85 -15.60 13.48
C ASN A 109 6.77 -14.66 14.68
N ASP A 110 7.73 -13.77 14.74
CA ASP A 110 7.62 -12.56 15.55
C ASP A 110 7.03 -11.53 14.58
N ASP A 111 5.81 -11.09 14.79
CA ASP A 111 5.09 -10.20 13.87
C ASP A 111 5.81 -8.86 13.66
N ASP A 112 6.81 -8.57 14.50
CA ASP A 112 7.57 -7.31 14.49
C ASP A 112 8.86 -7.36 13.64
N TYR A 113 9.34 -8.54 13.21
CA TYR A 113 10.62 -8.69 12.52
C TYR A 113 10.54 -9.63 11.32
N ILE A 114 11.23 -9.25 10.24
CA ILE A 114 11.51 -10.17 9.14
C ILE A 114 12.71 -11.01 9.56
N ILE A 115 12.55 -12.33 9.55
CA ILE A 115 13.63 -13.24 9.88
C ILE A 115 14.25 -13.75 8.57
N VAL A 116 15.57 -13.54 8.42
CA VAL A 116 16.36 -14.15 7.35
C VAL A 116 17.31 -15.17 7.95
N THR A 117 17.42 -16.32 7.31
CA THR A 117 18.27 -17.43 7.75
C THR A 117 19.66 -17.36 7.10
N GLN A 118 20.55 -18.26 7.52
CA GLN A 118 21.88 -18.39 6.89
C GLN A 118 21.82 -18.96 5.47
N GLU A 119 20.69 -19.52 5.06
CA GLU A 119 20.49 -20.09 3.72
C GLU A 119 19.97 -19.04 2.73
N ASP A 120 19.41 -17.92 3.23
CA ASP A 120 18.87 -16.86 2.38
C ASP A 120 19.98 -15.96 1.84
N ASP A 121 20.10 -15.87 0.55
CA ASP A 121 21.04 -14.97 -0.13
C ASP A 121 20.42 -13.62 -0.50
N PHE A 122 19.09 -13.59 -0.63
CA PHE A 122 18.31 -12.44 -1.14
C PHE A 122 17.20 -12.08 -0.17
N LEU A 123 16.99 -10.78 -0.01
CA LEU A 123 15.82 -10.20 0.61
C LEU A 123 14.83 -9.84 -0.50
N ASP A 124 13.67 -10.49 -0.52
CA ASP A 124 12.61 -10.21 -1.49
C ASP A 124 11.79 -9.01 -1.01
N MET A 125 11.93 -7.91 -1.73
CA MET A 125 11.24 -6.65 -1.42
C MET A 125 9.87 -6.53 -2.09
N SER A 126 9.51 -7.41 -3.03
CA SER A 126 8.30 -7.29 -3.83
C SER A 126 7.03 -7.19 -3.00
N THR A 127 6.88 -8.04 -1.99
CA THR A 127 5.71 -8.03 -1.08
C THR A 127 5.67 -6.75 -0.25
N TYR A 128 6.79 -6.31 0.31
CA TYR A 128 6.85 -5.10 1.14
C TYR A 128 6.62 -3.82 0.35
N LEU A 129 7.11 -3.75 -0.88
CA LEU A 129 6.81 -2.64 -1.80
C LEU A 129 5.32 -2.59 -2.14
N TYR A 130 4.71 -3.75 -2.41
CA TYR A 130 3.28 -3.86 -2.65
C TYR A 130 2.46 -3.47 -1.41
N GLU A 131 2.82 -3.94 -0.23
CA GLU A 131 2.17 -3.60 1.04
C GLU A 131 2.29 -2.10 1.34
N THR A 132 3.50 -1.52 1.13
CA THR A 132 3.69 -0.07 1.28
C THR A 132 2.75 0.71 0.35
N TYR A 133 2.62 0.27 -0.91
CA TYR A 133 1.68 0.88 -1.86
C TYR A 133 0.23 0.78 -1.36
N MET A 134 -0.22 -0.42 -0.97
CA MET A 134 -1.60 -0.67 -0.53
C MET A 134 -1.97 0.09 0.74
N LEU A 135 -1.04 0.20 1.70
CA LEU A 135 -1.27 0.93 2.95
C LEU A 135 -1.37 2.45 2.74
N ASN A 136 -0.73 2.97 1.69
CA ASN A 136 -0.75 4.40 1.35
C ASN A 136 -1.74 4.73 0.23
N TYR A 137 -2.43 3.74 -0.33
CA TYR A 137 -3.52 3.97 -1.26
C TYR A 137 -4.74 4.48 -0.50
N PRO A 138 -5.31 5.64 -0.85
CA PRO A 138 -6.42 6.22 -0.10
C PRO A 138 -7.68 5.35 -0.20
N MET A 139 -8.42 5.24 0.90
CA MET A 139 -9.70 4.51 0.94
C MET A 139 -10.79 5.15 0.07
N ARG A 140 -10.64 6.44 -0.25
CA ARG A 140 -11.56 7.18 -1.10
C ARG A 140 -10.77 8.01 -2.10
N VAL A 141 -11.02 7.76 -3.36
CA VAL A 141 -10.37 8.42 -4.50
C VAL A 141 -11.36 9.36 -5.16
N VAL A 142 -11.13 10.67 -5.09
CA VAL A 142 -12.01 11.67 -5.67
C VAL A 142 -11.21 12.80 -6.29
N HIS A 143 -11.74 13.41 -7.35
CA HIS A 143 -11.20 14.68 -7.87
C HIS A 143 -11.23 15.76 -6.81
N GLU A 144 -10.41 16.77 -6.95
CA GLU A 144 -10.49 17.99 -6.16
C GLU A 144 -11.86 18.65 -6.32
N ASP A 145 -12.18 19.57 -5.39
CA ASP A 145 -13.50 20.20 -5.40
C ASP A 145 -13.68 21.04 -6.66
N GLY A 146 -14.72 20.71 -7.43
CA GLY A 146 -15.05 21.36 -8.68
C GLY A 146 -14.51 20.67 -9.95
N GLU A 147 -13.64 19.68 -9.85
CA GLU A 147 -13.04 18.98 -11.00
C GLU A 147 -13.82 17.73 -11.46
N CYS A 148 -14.85 17.33 -10.73
CA CYS A 148 -15.72 16.25 -11.17
C CYS A 148 -16.56 16.65 -12.35
N ASP A 149 -16.91 15.68 -13.20
CA ASP A 149 -17.83 15.85 -14.32
C ASP A 149 -19.17 16.48 -13.87
N GLU A 150 -19.54 17.61 -14.49
CA GLU A 150 -20.73 18.39 -14.11
C GLU A 150 -22.03 17.58 -14.30
N SER A 151 -22.12 16.79 -15.35
CA SER A 151 -23.31 15.98 -15.63
C SER A 151 -23.55 14.94 -14.55
N MET A 152 -22.50 14.31 -14.05
CA MET A 152 -22.59 13.35 -12.94
C MET A 152 -22.86 14.04 -11.61
N GLN A 153 -22.35 15.27 -11.41
CA GLN A 153 -22.67 16.05 -10.21
C GLN A 153 -24.15 16.45 -10.17
N GLU A 154 -24.77 16.81 -11.31
CA GLU A 154 -26.21 17.11 -11.38
C GLU A 154 -27.04 15.87 -11.02
N VAL A 155 -26.70 14.70 -11.58
CA VAL A 155 -27.36 13.44 -11.23
C VAL A 155 -27.22 13.13 -9.74
N LEU A 156 -26.02 13.28 -9.18
CA LEU A 156 -25.80 13.03 -7.74
C LEU A 156 -26.60 13.98 -6.86
N ARG A 157 -26.74 15.26 -7.22
CA ARG A 157 -27.57 16.24 -6.47
C ARG A 157 -29.05 15.83 -6.43
N GLU A 158 -29.56 15.19 -7.49
CA GLU A 158 -30.94 14.70 -7.52
C GLU A 158 -31.16 13.53 -6.53
N TYR A 159 -30.12 12.72 -6.26
CA TYR A 159 -30.19 11.55 -5.38
C TYR A 159 -29.67 11.80 -3.95
N VAL A 160 -28.79 12.78 -3.77
CA VAL A 160 -28.41 13.26 -2.44
C VAL A 160 -29.60 14.03 -1.88
N ARG A 161 -30.44 13.36 -1.11
CA ARG A 161 -31.41 14.08 -0.29
C ARG A 161 -30.61 14.97 0.66
N ASP A 162 -30.90 16.28 0.58
CA ASP A 162 -30.55 17.16 1.68
C ASP A 162 -31.00 16.45 2.97
N GLU A 163 -30.09 16.34 3.94
CA GLU A 163 -30.47 15.86 5.27
C GLU A 163 -31.47 16.89 5.86
N GLU A 164 -32.71 16.84 5.36
CA GLU A 164 -33.81 17.36 6.12
C GLU A 164 -33.70 16.72 7.50
N GLU A 165 -33.65 17.55 8.54
CA GLU A 165 -33.55 17.14 9.93
C GLU A 165 -34.50 15.97 10.17
N LYS A 166 -33.96 14.74 10.06
CA LYS A 166 -34.76 13.55 10.34
C LYS A 166 -35.26 13.70 11.77
N PRO A 167 -36.57 13.64 12.01
CA PRO A 167 -37.08 13.68 13.37
C PRO A 167 -36.34 12.59 14.14
N ILE A 168 -35.70 13.02 15.21
CA ILE A 168 -34.83 12.14 16.00
C ILE A 168 -35.69 10.97 16.48
N ASP A 169 -35.22 9.75 16.20
CA ASP A 169 -35.93 8.52 16.58
C ASP A 169 -36.14 8.52 18.12
N PRO A 170 -37.40 8.44 18.61
CA PRO A 170 -37.70 8.47 20.04
C PRO A 170 -36.94 7.41 20.85
N ARG A 171 -36.48 6.33 20.19
CA ARG A 171 -35.69 5.26 20.84
C ARG A 171 -34.36 5.76 21.40
N TRP A 172 -33.84 6.91 20.92
CA TRP A 172 -32.59 7.49 21.36
C TRP A 172 -32.74 8.54 22.46
N ASP A 173 -33.96 8.87 22.90
CA ASP A 173 -34.25 9.89 23.92
C ASP A 173 -33.63 9.55 25.29
N GLU A 174 -33.51 8.31 25.64
CA GLU A 174 -32.87 7.88 26.89
C GLU A 174 -31.34 8.07 26.85
N LEU A 175 -30.69 7.88 25.70
CA LEU A 175 -29.25 8.14 25.52
C LEU A 175 -28.94 9.65 25.59
N ARG A 176 -29.82 10.50 25.09
CA ARG A 176 -29.67 11.95 25.20
C ARG A 176 -29.60 12.46 26.65
N LYS A 177 -30.37 11.84 27.56
CA LYS A 177 -30.33 12.19 28.98
C LYS A 177 -28.98 11.90 29.63
N LEU A 178 -28.21 10.96 29.08
CA LEU A 178 -26.87 10.61 29.58
C LEU A 178 -25.77 11.57 29.10
N ILE A 179 -25.97 12.26 27.97
CA ILE A 179 -24.98 13.19 27.40
C ILE A 179 -25.11 14.60 28.03
N ASN A 180 -26.29 14.95 28.54
CA ASN A 180 -26.59 16.28 29.11
C ASN A 180 -26.49 16.34 30.63
N ASN A 181 -25.79 15.40 31.28
CA ASN A 181 -25.59 15.39 32.73
C ASN A 181 -24.15 15.63 33.12
#